data_1239417fb3af428ecb7efec564263e49
#
_entry.id   1239417fb3af428ecb7efec564263e49
#
_cell.length_a   1.000
_cell.length_b   1.000
_cell.length_c   1.000
_cell.angle_alpha   90.00
_cell.angle_beta   90.00
_cell.angle_gamma   90.00
#
_symmetry.space_group_name_H-M   'P 1'
#
loop_
_entity.id
_entity.type
_entity.pdbx_description
1 polymer ?
#
loop_
_entity_poly.entity_id
_entity_poly.type
_entity_poly.pdbx_seq_one_letter_code
_entity_poly.pdbx_strand_id
1 'polypeptide(L)'
;MIFALPMLINIAYAIFPPTGEASPAKSTERWLEAVEDVSRIAYLVVLTFFVSEKPLEVKSAWFYIAAAFLALYYIVWIRYFAGGRDTALLGKSFLFVPMPLAVFPVMYFLCAAIWMHNFPAAIIMFIFGAAHITVSVRSFR
;
A
#
# COMPACT_ATOMS: atom_id res chain seq x y z
N MET A 1 8.23 -12.75 3.10
CA MET A 1 6.79 -13.10 3.01
C MET A 1 5.84 -11.90 3.10
N ILE A 2 6.06 -10.93 4.00
CA ILE A 2 5.16 -9.77 4.20
C ILE A 2 4.92 -8.96 2.91
N PHE A 3 5.95 -8.78 2.07
CA PHE A 3 5.80 -8.10 0.78
C PHE A 3 5.06 -8.90 -0.28
N ALA A 4 5.20 -10.22 -0.26
CA ALA A 4 4.65 -11.07 -1.30
C ALA A 4 3.12 -10.97 -1.37
N LEU A 5 2.46 -10.88 -0.23
CA LEU A 5 1.00 -10.88 -0.15
C LEU A 5 0.36 -9.69 -0.90
N PRO A 6 0.72 -8.42 -0.65
CA PRO A 6 0.19 -7.32 -1.46
C PRO A 6 0.68 -7.34 -2.91
N MET A 7 1.90 -7.86 -3.16
CA MET A 7 2.45 -7.91 -4.52
C MET A 7 1.73 -8.88 -5.44
N LEU A 8 1.19 -10.00 -4.91
CA LEU A 8 0.43 -10.97 -5.71
C LEU A 8 -0.72 -10.31 -6.47
N ILE A 9 -1.47 -9.44 -5.82
CA ILE A 9 -2.60 -8.77 -6.46
C ILE A 9 -2.15 -7.69 -7.46
N ASN A 10 -1.00 -7.05 -7.21
CA ASN A 10 -0.40 -6.10 -8.16
C ASN A 10 0.09 -6.81 -9.43
N ILE A 11 0.58 -8.06 -9.31
CA ILE A 11 0.90 -8.90 -10.46
C ILE A 11 -0.37 -9.22 -11.25
N ALA A 12 -1.48 -9.57 -10.56
CA ALA A 12 -2.75 -9.79 -11.22
C ALA A 12 -3.24 -8.53 -11.97
N TYR A 13 -3.06 -7.35 -11.39
CA TYR A 13 -3.36 -6.07 -12.06
C TYR A 13 -2.50 -5.84 -13.30
N ALA A 14 -1.21 -6.19 -13.27
CA ALA A 14 -0.32 -6.07 -14.42
C ALA A 14 -0.70 -7.03 -15.56
N ILE A 15 -1.19 -8.23 -15.22
CA ILE A 15 -1.66 -9.23 -16.20
C ILE A 15 -3.02 -8.84 -16.77
N PHE A 16 -3.89 -8.26 -15.94
CA PHE A 16 -5.25 -7.86 -16.31
C PHE A 16 -5.44 -6.35 -16.13
N PRO A 17 -4.87 -5.53 -17.04
CA PRO A 17 -4.95 -4.08 -16.94
C PRO A 17 -6.39 -3.57 -17.08
N PRO A 18 -6.64 -2.30 -16.76
CA PRO A 18 -7.94 -1.66 -16.92
C PRO A 18 -8.47 -1.75 -18.34
N THR A 19 -9.78 -1.82 -18.48
CA THR A 19 -10.46 -1.86 -19.78
C THR A 19 -10.86 -0.48 -20.32
N GLY A 20 -10.79 0.56 -19.50
CA GLY A 20 -11.10 1.94 -19.86
C GLY A 20 -9.87 2.75 -20.28
N GLU A 21 -10.09 3.86 -21.00
CA GLU A 21 -9.03 4.81 -21.28
C GLU A 21 -8.49 5.38 -19.97
N ALA A 22 -7.17 5.28 -19.77
CA ALA A 22 -6.51 5.93 -18.65
C ALA A 22 -6.65 7.44 -18.83
N SER A 23 -7.33 8.10 -17.91
CA SER A 23 -7.28 9.56 -17.83
C SER A 23 -5.80 9.99 -17.71
N PRO A 24 -5.32 10.98 -18.48
CA PRO A 24 -3.93 11.39 -18.38
C PRO A 24 -3.65 11.78 -16.93
N ALA A 25 -2.71 11.07 -16.31
CA ALA A 25 -2.29 11.36 -14.95
C ALA A 25 -1.82 12.81 -14.87
N LYS A 26 -2.42 13.61 -13.97
CA LYS A 26 -1.93 14.96 -13.73
C LYS A 26 -0.49 14.88 -13.24
N SER A 27 0.38 15.72 -13.80
CA SER A 27 1.78 15.79 -13.39
C SER A 27 1.86 16.09 -11.88
N THR A 28 2.40 15.16 -11.13
CA THR A 28 2.71 15.35 -9.72
C THR A 28 4.06 16.07 -9.61
N GLU A 29 4.27 16.78 -8.52
CA GLU A 29 5.54 17.47 -8.28
C GLU A 29 6.68 16.43 -8.16
N ARG A 30 7.72 16.57 -8.97
CA ARG A 30 8.85 15.63 -9.04
C ARG A 30 9.52 15.32 -7.70
N TRP A 31 9.53 16.30 -6.79
CA TRP A 31 10.10 16.07 -5.45
C TRP A 31 9.27 15.09 -4.62
N LEU A 32 7.94 15.11 -4.78
CA LEU A 32 7.04 14.22 -4.05
C LEU A 32 7.15 12.78 -4.56
N GLU A 33 7.27 12.61 -5.87
CA GLU A 33 7.56 11.31 -6.49
C GLU A 33 8.92 10.78 -6.05
N ALA A 34 9.94 11.64 -5.97
CA ALA A 34 11.25 11.26 -5.47
C ALA A 34 11.22 10.82 -4.00
N VAL A 35 10.45 11.51 -3.13
CA VAL A 35 10.26 11.09 -1.74
C VAL A 35 9.57 9.74 -1.66
N GLU A 36 8.56 9.51 -2.49
CA GLU A 36 7.87 8.22 -2.58
C GLU A 36 8.84 7.10 -2.98
N ASP A 37 9.61 7.28 -4.04
CA ASP A 37 10.52 6.24 -4.55
C ASP A 37 11.67 5.96 -3.58
N VAL A 38 12.30 7.01 -3.04
CA VAL A 38 13.41 6.87 -2.08
C VAL A 38 12.92 6.18 -0.80
N SER A 39 11.78 6.59 -0.26
CA SER A 39 11.24 5.99 0.97
C SER A 39 10.77 4.54 0.74
N ARG A 40 10.27 4.20 -0.45
CA ARG A 40 9.94 2.83 -0.85
C ARG A 40 11.18 1.94 -0.82
N ILE A 41 12.26 2.36 -1.45
CA ILE A 41 13.52 1.63 -1.48
C ILE A 41 14.10 1.52 -0.07
N ALA A 42 14.14 2.62 0.68
CA ALA A 42 14.62 2.66 2.06
C ALA A 42 13.85 1.68 2.97
N TYR A 43 12.52 1.62 2.85
CA TYR A 43 11.70 0.68 3.60
C TYR A 43 12.07 -0.77 3.28
N LEU A 44 12.24 -1.12 2.00
CA LEU A 44 12.65 -2.47 1.59
C LEU A 44 14.01 -2.86 2.17
N VAL A 45 14.98 -1.94 2.11
CA VAL A 45 16.33 -2.16 2.66
C VAL A 45 16.27 -2.34 4.17
N VAL A 46 15.60 -1.43 4.88
CA VAL A 46 15.53 -1.49 6.35
C VAL A 46 14.78 -2.72 6.82
N LEU A 47 13.68 -3.10 6.15
CA LEU A 47 12.92 -4.30 6.51
C LEU A 47 13.72 -5.59 6.27
N THR A 48 14.61 -5.60 5.28
CA THR A 48 15.41 -6.78 4.93
C THR A 48 16.64 -6.93 5.82
N PHE A 49 17.33 -5.83 6.14
CA PHE A 49 18.62 -5.87 6.83
C PHE A 49 18.53 -5.57 8.32
N PHE A 50 17.50 -4.84 8.77
CA PHE A 50 17.28 -4.55 10.18
C PHE A 50 16.20 -5.48 10.75
N VAL A 51 16.59 -6.70 11.06
CA VAL A 51 15.70 -7.68 11.68
C VAL A 51 15.80 -7.57 13.19
N SER A 52 14.67 -7.45 13.87
CA SER A 52 14.64 -7.48 15.33
C SER A 52 14.90 -8.90 15.83
N GLU A 53 15.67 -9.04 16.91
CA GLU A 53 15.88 -10.33 17.59
C GLU A 53 14.67 -10.75 18.44
N LYS A 54 13.67 -9.88 18.59
CA LYS A 54 12.47 -10.20 19.36
C LYS A 54 11.60 -11.21 18.63
N PRO A 55 11.04 -12.21 19.35
CA PRO A 55 10.16 -13.21 18.74
C PRO A 55 8.90 -12.53 18.19
N LEU A 56 8.44 -13.01 17.03
CA LEU A 56 7.20 -12.57 16.42
C LEU A 56 6.00 -13.21 17.14
N GLU A 57 5.20 -12.40 17.79
CA GLU A 57 4.01 -12.86 18.50
C GLU A 57 2.78 -12.83 17.60
N VAL A 58 2.29 -14.00 17.19
CA VAL A 58 1.06 -14.12 16.40
C VAL A 58 -0.18 -13.64 17.15
N LYS A 59 -0.14 -13.60 18.49
CA LYS A 59 -1.22 -13.06 19.34
C LYS A 59 -1.17 -11.55 19.49
N SER A 60 -0.22 -10.86 18.86
CA SER A 60 -0.11 -9.41 18.93
C SER A 60 -1.29 -8.72 18.23
N ALA A 61 -1.83 -7.67 18.84
CA ALA A 61 -2.87 -6.85 18.23
C ALA A 61 -2.44 -6.28 16.88
N TRP A 62 -1.15 -5.92 16.73
CA TRP A 62 -0.59 -5.39 15.49
C TRP A 62 -0.64 -6.40 14.35
N PHE A 63 -0.47 -7.70 14.63
CA PHE A 63 -0.64 -8.76 13.65
C PHE A 63 -2.07 -8.80 13.11
N TYR A 64 -3.08 -8.78 13.99
CA TYR A 64 -4.48 -8.80 13.57
C TYR A 64 -4.91 -7.54 12.84
N ILE A 65 -4.42 -6.36 13.26
CA ILE A 65 -4.69 -5.09 12.58
C ILE A 65 -4.09 -5.12 11.17
N ALA A 66 -2.84 -5.56 11.03
CA ALA A 66 -2.21 -5.73 9.73
C ALA A 66 -3.01 -6.70 8.83
N ALA A 67 -3.41 -7.85 9.36
CA ALA A 67 -4.21 -8.83 8.63
C ALA A 67 -5.56 -8.25 8.19
N ALA A 68 -6.21 -7.42 9.02
CA ALA A 68 -7.45 -6.74 8.67
C ALA A 68 -7.25 -5.76 7.51
N PHE A 69 -6.19 -4.94 7.53
CA PHE A 69 -5.89 -4.03 6.41
C PHE A 69 -5.55 -4.78 5.13
N LEU A 70 -4.86 -5.91 5.22
CA LEU A 70 -4.60 -6.77 4.07
C LEU A 70 -5.90 -7.33 3.48
N ALA A 71 -6.81 -7.80 4.33
CA ALA A 71 -8.12 -8.29 3.90
C ALA A 71 -8.94 -7.18 3.21
N LEU A 72 -8.97 -5.97 3.79
CA LEU A 72 -9.63 -4.80 3.18
C LEU A 72 -9.01 -4.45 1.82
N TYR A 73 -7.69 -4.51 1.70
CA TYR A 73 -6.98 -4.30 0.45
C TYR A 73 -7.41 -5.31 -0.63
N TYR A 74 -7.48 -6.60 -0.29
CA TYR A 74 -7.96 -7.63 -1.21
C TYR A 74 -9.43 -7.45 -1.58
N ILE A 75 -10.30 -7.05 -0.64
CA ILE A 75 -11.73 -6.77 -0.92
C ILE A 75 -11.87 -5.64 -1.95
N VAL A 76 -11.08 -4.56 -1.83
CA VAL A 76 -11.12 -3.47 -2.82
C VAL A 76 -10.67 -3.95 -4.19
N TRP A 77 -9.66 -4.80 -4.27
CA TRP A 77 -9.23 -5.41 -5.52
C TRP A 77 -10.27 -6.36 -6.13
N ILE A 78 -10.93 -7.18 -5.30
CA ILE A 78 -12.04 -8.03 -5.75
C ILE A 78 -13.15 -7.15 -6.34
N ARG A 79 -13.49 -6.03 -5.69
CA ARG A 79 -14.45 -5.05 -6.24
C ARG A 79 -14.05 -4.53 -7.61
N TYR A 80 -12.76 -4.22 -7.79
CA TYR A 80 -12.23 -3.74 -9.06
C TYR A 80 -12.35 -4.81 -10.17
N PHE A 81 -11.90 -6.04 -9.90
CA PHE A 81 -11.97 -7.12 -10.88
C PHE A 81 -13.41 -7.55 -11.19
N ALA A 82 -14.29 -7.62 -10.18
CA ALA A 82 -15.69 -7.93 -10.35
C ALA A 82 -16.48 -6.82 -11.06
N GLY A 83 -16.06 -5.56 -10.91
CA GLY A 83 -16.66 -4.39 -11.54
C GLY A 83 -16.19 -4.15 -12.98
N GLY A 84 -15.61 -5.15 -13.65
CA GLY A 84 -15.20 -5.06 -15.05
C GLY A 84 -13.88 -4.33 -15.28
N ARG A 85 -13.07 -4.14 -14.26
CA ARG A 85 -11.75 -3.47 -14.31
C ARG A 85 -11.84 -2.00 -14.73
N ASP A 86 -12.89 -1.31 -14.29
CA ASP A 86 -13.08 0.11 -14.56
C ASP A 86 -12.06 0.95 -13.77
N THR A 87 -11.34 1.84 -14.47
CA THR A 87 -10.38 2.78 -13.86
C THR A 87 -11.01 3.66 -12.78
N ALA A 88 -12.29 4.04 -12.92
CA ALA A 88 -13.01 4.82 -11.92
C ALA A 88 -13.08 4.11 -10.56
N LEU A 89 -13.05 2.77 -10.53
CA LEU A 89 -13.08 2.00 -9.28
C LEU A 89 -11.77 2.08 -8.50
N LEU A 90 -10.65 2.37 -9.15
CA LEU A 90 -9.34 2.51 -8.49
C LEU A 90 -9.31 3.72 -7.54
N GLY A 91 -9.93 4.82 -7.94
CA GLY A 91 -10.02 6.05 -7.13
C GLY A 91 -11.23 6.13 -6.20
N LYS A 92 -12.18 5.18 -6.35
CA LYS A 92 -13.45 5.23 -5.61
C LYS A 92 -13.25 4.87 -4.14
N SER A 93 -13.76 5.74 -3.24
CA SER A 93 -13.72 5.52 -1.80
C SER A 93 -14.38 4.19 -1.38
N PHE A 94 -13.87 3.61 -0.30
CA PHE A 94 -14.37 2.42 0.34
C PHE A 94 -14.34 2.57 1.86
N LEU A 95 -15.44 2.27 2.55
CA LEU A 95 -15.60 2.47 4.00
C LEU A 95 -15.17 3.88 4.46
N PHE A 96 -15.58 4.92 3.73
CA PHE A 96 -15.23 6.33 3.98
C PHE A 96 -13.74 6.67 3.78
N VAL A 97 -12.91 5.70 3.39
CA VAL A 97 -11.49 5.92 3.10
C VAL A 97 -11.34 6.37 1.64
N PRO A 98 -10.84 7.58 1.38
CA PRO A 98 -10.47 7.98 0.03
C PRO A 98 -9.23 7.21 -0.42
N MET A 99 -9.17 6.85 -1.71
CA MET A 99 -8.03 6.13 -2.28
C MET A 99 -7.64 4.85 -1.50
N PRO A 100 -8.57 3.91 -1.30
CA PRO A 100 -8.34 2.75 -0.43
C PRO A 100 -7.17 1.86 -0.89
N LEU A 101 -6.92 1.80 -2.21
CA LEU A 101 -5.79 1.06 -2.78
C LEU A 101 -4.41 1.68 -2.44
N ALA A 102 -4.36 2.96 -2.09
CA ALA A 102 -3.14 3.59 -1.58
C ALA A 102 -3.05 3.48 -0.05
N VAL A 103 -4.17 3.66 0.66
CA VAL A 103 -4.19 3.71 2.13
C VAL A 103 -4.01 2.33 2.77
N PHE A 104 -4.76 1.33 2.33
CA PHE A 104 -4.75 0.02 3.00
C PHE A 104 -3.40 -0.71 2.96
N PRO A 105 -2.65 -0.76 1.84
CA PRO A 105 -1.34 -1.39 1.85
C PRO A 105 -0.33 -0.62 2.71
N VAL A 106 -0.40 0.72 2.75
CA VAL A 106 0.44 1.54 3.63
C VAL A 106 0.18 1.17 5.10
N MET A 107 -1.09 1.10 5.51
CA MET A 107 -1.47 0.73 6.87
C MET A 107 -1.06 -0.72 7.20
N TYR A 108 -1.20 -1.64 6.25
CA TYR A 108 -0.70 -3.01 6.39
C TYR A 108 0.79 -3.05 6.67
N PHE A 109 1.60 -2.41 5.84
CA PHE A 109 3.06 -2.39 5.99
C PHE A 109 3.52 -1.66 7.25
N LEU A 110 2.83 -0.59 7.64
CA LEU A 110 3.10 0.14 8.88
C LEU A 110 2.87 -0.76 10.11
N CYS A 111 1.70 -1.39 10.19
CA CYS A 111 1.35 -2.29 11.28
C CYS A 111 2.27 -3.53 11.31
N ALA A 112 2.63 -4.06 10.14
CA ALA A 112 3.56 -5.16 10.02
C ALA A 112 4.97 -4.79 10.54
N ALA A 113 5.46 -3.60 10.21
CA ALA A 113 6.75 -3.11 10.73
C ALA A 113 6.74 -2.96 12.26
N ILE A 114 5.66 -2.46 12.83
CA ILE A 114 5.49 -2.35 14.29
C ILE A 114 5.42 -3.75 14.92
N TRP A 115 4.65 -4.67 14.33
CA TRP A 115 4.57 -6.06 14.77
C TRP A 115 5.93 -6.76 14.77
N MET A 116 6.76 -6.46 13.77
CA MET A 116 8.14 -6.97 13.67
C MET A 116 9.12 -6.24 14.60
N HIS A 117 8.66 -5.31 15.42
CA HIS A 117 9.49 -4.44 16.26
C HIS A 117 10.56 -3.67 15.46
N ASN A 118 10.31 -3.41 14.17
CA ASN A 118 11.17 -2.65 13.29
C ASN A 118 10.71 -1.20 13.22
N PHE A 119 10.98 -0.43 14.25
CA PHE A 119 10.55 0.97 14.34
C PHE A 119 11.16 1.87 13.25
N PRO A 120 12.43 1.72 12.84
CA PRO A 120 12.95 2.46 11.70
C PRO A 120 12.14 2.22 10.42
N ALA A 121 11.76 0.97 10.13
CA ALA A 121 10.89 0.67 8.99
C ALA A 121 9.50 1.31 9.15
N ALA A 122 8.94 1.34 10.34
CA ALA A 122 7.65 1.99 10.59
C ALA A 122 7.71 3.49 10.31
N ILE A 123 8.76 4.19 10.71
CA ILE A 123 8.96 5.62 10.44
C ILE A 123 9.08 5.87 8.93
N ILE A 124 9.87 5.07 8.23
CA ILE A 124 10.05 5.19 6.78
C ILE A 124 8.72 4.92 6.07
N MET A 125 7.94 3.93 6.52
CA MET A 125 6.62 3.64 5.94
C MET A 125 5.63 4.78 6.17
N PHE A 126 5.70 5.48 7.30
CA PHE A 126 4.88 6.66 7.54
C PHE A 126 5.19 7.78 6.54
N ILE A 127 6.49 8.04 6.27
CA ILE A 127 6.94 9.04 5.28
C ILE A 127 6.49 8.62 3.88
N PHE A 128 6.73 7.36 3.52
CA PHE A 128 6.28 6.79 2.25
C PHE A 128 4.76 6.93 2.09
N GLY A 129 4.00 6.57 3.11
CA GLY A 129 2.55 6.62 3.09
C GLY A 129 2.01 8.02 2.86
N ALA A 130 2.58 9.02 3.52
CA ALA A 130 2.20 10.43 3.33
C ALA A 130 2.43 10.88 1.88
N ALA A 131 3.59 10.55 1.30
CA ALA A 131 3.90 10.86 -0.10
C ALA A 131 2.99 10.08 -1.06
N HIS A 132 2.92 8.75 -0.90
CA HIS A 132 2.14 7.85 -1.77
C HIS A 132 0.65 8.18 -1.82
N ILE A 133 0.02 8.41 -0.66
CA ILE A 133 -1.39 8.79 -0.59
C ILE A 133 -1.61 10.16 -1.23
N THR A 134 -0.71 11.13 -1.01
CA THR A 134 -0.81 12.45 -1.61
C THR A 134 -0.68 12.39 -3.14
N VAL A 135 0.28 11.64 -3.66
CA VAL A 135 0.46 11.41 -5.11
C VAL A 135 -0.81 10.77 -5.68
N SER A 136 -1.30 9.71 -5.04
CA SER A 136 -2.49 8.99 -5.49
C SER A 136 -3.73 9.87 -5.52
N VAL A 137 -3.98 10.67 -4.47
CA VAL A 137 -5.12 11.59 -4.42
C VAL A 137 -5.03 12.65 -5.52
N ARG A 138 -3.84 13.18 -5.80
CA ARG A 138 -3.64 14.19 -6.86
C ARG A 138 -3.82 13.61 -8.26
N SER A 139 -3.41 12.36 -8.47
CA SER A 139 -3.54 11.68 -9.77
C SER A 139 -4.99 11.38 -10.16
N PHE A 140 -5.89 11.22 -9.17
CA PHE A 140 -7.30 10.89 -9.41
C PHE A 140 -8.26 12.08 -9.23
N ARG A 141 -7.78 13.25 -8.86
CA ARG A 141 -8.55 14.50 -8.83
C ARG A 141 -8.35 15.33 -10.09
#